data_e22a391a9dbe237fa7c102018452e1e7
#
_entry.id   e22a391a9dbe237fa7c102018452e1e7
#
_cell.length_a   1.000
_cell.length_b   1.000
_cell.length_c   1.000
_cell.angle_alpha   90.00
_cell.angle_beta   90.00
_cell.angle_gamma   90.00
#
_symmetry.space_group_name_H-M   'P 1'
#
loop_
_entity.id
_entity.type
_entity.pdbx_description
1 polymer ?
#
loop_
_entity_poly.entity_id
_entity_poly.type
_entity_poly.pdbx_seq_one_letter_code
_entity_poly.pdbx_strand_id
1 'polypeptide(L)' 'MNFYTCFDQQGKIIARCQTIQDIEVLKKMGRPIVEVKEMKN' A
#
# COMPACT_ATOMS: atom_id res chain seq x y z
N MET A 1 14.77 -7.74 0.91
CA MET A 1 13.82 -6.94 1.69
C MET A 1 12.46 -6.99 1.04
N ASN A 2 11.41 -7.02 1.85
CA ASN A 2 10.05 -7.03 1.36
C ASN A 2 9.45 -5.63 1.45
N PHE A 3 8.61 -5.33 0.50
CA PHE A 3 7.85 -4.08 0.56
C PHE A 3 6.45 -4.34 0.02
N TYR A 4 5.56 -3.39 0.24
CA TYR A 4 4.16 -3.52 -0.11
C TYR A 4 3.80 -2.41 -1.09
N THR A 5 3.10 -2.80 -2.16
CA THR A 5 2.60 -1.85 -3.14
C THR A 5 1.09 -1.72 -2.96
N CYS A 6 0.61 -0.50 -2.81
CA CYS A 6 -0.80 -0.22 -2.57
C CYS A 6 -1.44 0.31 -3.85
N PHE A 7 -2.62 -0.23 -4.17
CA PHE A 7 -3.34 0.08 -5.39
C PHE A 7 -4.69 0.70 -5.06
N ASP A 8 -5.14 1.60 -5.93
CA ASP A 8 -6.46 2.19 -5.81
C ASP A 8 -7.50 1.33 -6.55
N GLN A 9 -8.73 1.84 -6.60
CA GLN A 9 -9.85 1.11 -7.21
C GLN A 9 -9.64 0.92 -8.73
N GLN A 10 -8.83 1.76 -9.34
CA GLN A 10 -8.54 1.67 -10.76
C GLN A 10 -7.33 0.80 -11.06
N GLY A 11 -6.71 0.25 -10.03
CA GLY A 11 -5.53 -0.58 -10.20
C GLY A 11 -4.24 0.19 -10.33
N LYS A 12 -4.24 1.48 -10.02
CA LYS A 12 -3.04 2.31 -10.08
C LYS A 12 -2.29 2.25 -8.76
N ILE A 13 -0.96 2.29 -8.84
CA ILE A 13 -0.11 2.33 -7.65
C ILE A 13 -0.20 3.72 -7.05
N ILE A 14 -0.61 3.81 -5.80
CA ILE A 14 -0.73 5.08 -5.11
C ILE A 14 0.25 5.23 -3.96
N ALA A 15 0.87 4.12 -3.52
CA ALA A 15 1.82 4.19 -2.43
C ALA A 15 2.67 2.93 -2.39
N ARG A 16 3.85 3.05 -1.79
CA ARG A 16 4.72 1.91 -1.49
C ARG A 16 5.14 2.02 -0.05
N CYS A 17 5.00 0.93 0.69
CA CYS A 17 5.30 0.90 2.11
C CYS A 17 6.24 -0.24 2.42
N GLN A 18 7.08 -0.05 3.43
CA GLN A 18 8.00 -1.09 3.86
C GLN A 18 7.41 -1.97 4.96
N THR A 19 6.39 -1.47 5.65
CA THR A 19 5.75 -2.21 6.73
C THR A 19 4.24 -2.12 6.61
N ILE A 20 3.56 -3.07 7.25
CA ILE A 20 2.11 -3.07 7.30
C ILE A 20 1.60 -1.87 8.11
N GLN A 21 2.36 -1.46 9.12
CA GLN A 21 1.97 -0.29 9.92
C GLN A 21 1.90 0.97 9.08
N ASP A 22 2.81 1.12 8.12
CA ASP A 22 2.76 2.26 7.20
C ASP A 22 1.47 2.25 6.39
N ILE A 23 1.02 1.07 5.97
CA ILE A 23 -0.24 0.95 5.24
C ILE A 23 -1.40 1.42 6.11
N GLU A 24 -1.39 1.01 7.39
CA GLU A 24 -2.44 1.42 8.31
C GLU A 24 -2.51 2.93 8.49
N VAL A 25 -1.34 3.56 8.58
CA VAL A 25 -1.26 5.02 8.69
C VAL A 25 -1.87 5.69 7.46
N LEU A 26 -1.53 5.19 6.27
CA LEU A 26 -2.06 5.77 5.04
C LEU A 26 -3.57 5.62 4.97
N LYS A 27 -4.11 4.48 5.41
CA LYS A 27 -5.56 4.28 5.43
C LYS A 27 -6.24 5.26 6.38
N LYS A 28 -5.62 5.51 7.52
CA LYS A 28 -6.15 6.47 8.48
C LYS A 28 -6.13 7.89 7.95
N MET A 29 -5.19 8.18 7.07
CA MET A 29 -5.10 9.50 6.43
C MET A 29 -6.11 9.67 5.31
N GLY A 30 -6.88 8.65 5.01
CA GLY A 30 -7.91 8.74 3.98
C GLY A 30 -7.46 8.34 2.59
N ARG A 31 -6.31 7.66 2.49
CA ARG A 31 -5.87 7.18 1.18
C ARG A 31 -6.80 6.07 0.68
N PRO A 32 -7.17 6.09 -0.60
CA PRO A 32 -8.12 5.12 -1.15
C PRO A 32 -7.41 3.81 -1.53
N ILE A 33 -6.86 3.12 -0.53
CA ILE A 33 -6.17 1.85 -0.76
C ILE A 33 -7.21 0.73 -0.83
N VAL A 34 -7.27 0.05 -1.97
CA VAL A 34 -8.20 -1.05 -2.21
C VAL A 34 -7.49 -2.38 -2.18
N GLU A 35 -6.27 -2.42 -2.70
CA GLU A 35 -5.51 -3.65 -2.79
C GLU A 35 -4.07 -3.42 -2.38
N VAL A 36 -3.46 -4.44 -1.75
CA VAL A 36 -2.06 -4.39 -1.34
C VAL A 36 -1.39 -5.67 -1.82
N LYS A 37 -0.23 -5.54 -2.45
CA LYS A 37 0.56 -6.69 -2.85
C LYS A 37 1.91 -6.65 -2.15
N GLU A 38 2.30 -7.79 -1.59
CA GLU A 38 3.63 -7.93 -1.03
C GLU A 38 4.62 -8.25 -2.15
N MET A 39 5.67 -7.45 -2.23
CA MET A 39 6.70 -7.64 -3.23
C MET A 39 7.97 -8.10 -2.53
N LYS A 40 8.64 -9.07 -3.11
CA LYS A 40 9.90 -9.58 -2.59
C LYS A 40 11.03 -9.20 -3.52
N ASN A 41 12.13 -8.82 -2.91
CA ASN A 41 13.36 -8.51 -3.63
C ASN A 41 14.19 -9.75 -3.80
#